data_328a7accbfff105dfdd08ea1f7e89a3b
#
_entry.id   328a7accbfff105dfdd08ea1f7e89a3b
#
_cell.length_a   1.000
_cell.length_b   1.000
_cell.length_c   1.000
_cell.angle_alpha   90.00
_cell.angle_beta   90.00
_cell.angle_gamma   90.00
#
_symmetry.space_group_name_H-M   'P 1'
#
loop_
_entity.id
_entity.type
_entity.pdbx_description
1 polymer ?
#
loop_
_entity_poly.entity_id
_entity_poly.type
_entity_poly.pdbx_seq_one_letter_code
_entity_poly.pdbx_strand_id
1 'polypeptide(L)'
;MKILVAGAGMIGSIVALELCRENDVTLFDGSEAALERVRSKGKNITLVQGSAFDEKRLGDLISDKDVVVIALPGNLAVGVAEAALKRQKAVFDISSIPNDILLGKIRKLADDNKTLYVPKIGIAPGMTNFLTGRGCVGLDAVEDIKIYVGGIPQKKESPFGYKTVFCLEETLQEYLDPAMVVEDGGKKYVEALSGLHDVSFEGVGGLEAFFTDGLSTLAETIHAENMSEFTIRWPGHIKQIKNLIALGMFEKKEEDFNGAKITPREYLISRLAPLWRMDPAKGDKDLTLFRIIVRGTKGDTEVESKWETIDRYDDERGITSMGKCTAFSCTSFIRAWMKSLFRGDGFVFPEKLSDNDRLYRYIMESMSSYGVHFDESYSALKRY
;
A
#
# COMPACT_ATOMS: atom_id res chain seq x y z
N MET A 1 -17.27 10.74 14.86
CA MET A 1 -17.69 10.82 13.44
C MET A 1 -18.33 9.50 13.03
N LYS A 2 -19.15 9.51 11.98
CA LYS A 2 -19.70 8.30 11.37
C LYS A 2 -18.83 7.89 10.20
N ILE A 3 -18.24 6.71 10.26
CA ILE A 3 -17.27 6.21 9.28
C ILE A 3 -17.79 4.93 8.63
N LEU A 4 -17.74 4.86 7.31
CA LEU A 4 -17.86 3.61 6.57
C LEU A 4 -16.47 3.06 6.25
N VAL A 5 -16.20 1.82 6.62
CA VAL A 5 -15.05 1.07 6.12
C VAL A 5 -15.58 0.02 5.14
N ALA A 6 -15.24 0.16 3.87
CA ALA A 6 -15.61 -0.75 2.81
C ALA A 6 -14.49 -1.77 2.59
N GLY A 7 -14.77 -3.03 2.90
CA GLY A 7 -13.83 -4.15 2.90
C GLY A 7 -13.50 -4.64 4.31
N ALA A 8 -13.86 -5.90 4.61
CA ALA A 8 -13.55 -6.60 5.86
C ALA A 8 -12.39 -7.61 5.69
N GLY A 9 -11.50 -7.34 4.74
CA GLY A 9 -10.26 -8.06 4.54
C GLY A 9 -9.26 -7.82 5.68
N MET A 10 -8.02 -8.26 5.49
CA MET A 10 -6.93 -8.10 6.47
C MET A 10 -6.79 -6.65 6.93
N ILE A 11 -6.65 -5.71 6.01
CA ILE A 11 -6.39 -4.30 6.30
C ILE A 11 -7.65 -3.60 6.83
N GLY A 12 -8.78 -3.71 6.11
CA GLY A 12 -10.02 -3.03 6.49
C GLY A 12 -10.55 -3.44 7.86
N SER A 13 -10.35 -4.71 8.25
CA SER A 13 -10.70 -5.18 9.60
C SER A 13 -9.88 -4.45 10.68
N ILE A 14 -8.57 -4.27 10.47
CA ILE A 14 -7.70 -3.54 11.42
C ILE A 14 -8.10 -2.07 11.48
N VAL A 15 -8.33 -1.43 10.34
CA VAL A 15 -8.80 -0.04 10.25
C VAL A 15 -10.12 0.15 11.00
N ALA A 16 -11.10 -0.72 10.79
CA ALA A 16 -12.39 -0.64 11.45
C ALA A 16 -12.28 -0.82 12.96
N LEU A 17 -11.52 -1.82 13.42
CA LEU A 17 -11.27 -2.08 14.85
C LEU A 17 -10.52 -0.94 15.52
N GLU A 18 -9.65 -0.25 14.81
CA GLU A 18 -8.91 0.87 15.37
C GLU A 18 -9.76 2.15 15.44
N LEU A 19 -10.51 2.46 14.37
CA LEU A 19 -11.33 3.65 14.33
C LEU A 19 -12.57 3.57 15.23
N CYS A 20 -13.11 2.36 15.49
CA CYS A 20 -14.29 2.20 16.34
C CYS A 20 -14.07 2.52 17.83
N ARG A 21 -12.81 2.71 18.23
CA ARG A 21 -12.49 3.12 19.61
C ARG A 21 -13.02 4.51 19.96
N GLU A 22 -13.13 5.37 18.95
CA GLU A 22 -13.48 6.79 19.12
C GLU A 22 -14.60 7.26 18.18
N ASN A 23 -15.08 6.40 17.29
CA ASN A 23 -16.02 6.75 16.23
C ASN A 23 -17.13 5.71 16.09
N ASP A 24 -18.22 6.11 15.45
CA ASP A 24 -19.31 5.23 15.00
C ASP A 24 -18.89 4.61 13.65
N VAL A 25 -18.49 3.33 13.67
CA VAL A 25 -17.96 2.65 12.50
C VAL A 25 -18.93 1.62 11.96
N THR A 26 -19.20 1.72 10.67
CA THR A 26 -19.89 0.69 9.89
C THR A 26 -18.84 -0.03 9.03
N LEU A 27 -18.74 -1.35 9.17
CA LEU A 27 -17.89 -2.19 8.32
C LEU A 27 -18.77 -2.93 7.31
N PHE A 28 -18.48 -2.73 6.02
CA PHE A 28 -19.23 -3.27 4.91
C PHE A 28 -18.38 -4.25 4.11
N ASP A 29 -18.93 -5.44 3.81
CA ASP A 29 -18.27 -6.46 2.96
C ASP A 29 -19.30 -7.38 2.32
N GLY A 30 -18.95 -7.99 1.18
CA GLY A 30 -19.75 -9.04 0.53
C GLY A 30 -19.71 -10.38 1.26
N SER A 31 -18.65 -10.65 2.01
CA SER A 31 -18.39 -11.89 2.71
C SER A 31 -18.88 -11.86 4.16
N GLU A 32 -19.93 -12.57 4.46
CA GLU A 32 -20.39 -12.76 5.84
C GLU A 32 -19.30 -13.35 6.74
N ALA A 33 -18.52 -14.32 6.23
CA ALA A 33 -17.42 -14.92 6.95
C ALA A 33 -16.30 -13.91 7.31
N ALA A 34 -16.07 -12.88 6.46
CA ALA A 34 -15.13 -11.82 6.76
C ALA A 34 -15.66 -10.92 7.88
N LEU A 35 -16.93 -10.55 7.84
CA LEU A 35 -17.59 -9.74 8.88
C LEU A 35 -17.62 -10.47 10.22
N GLU A 36 -17.91 -11.77 10.22
CA GLU A 36 -18.00 -12.57 11.44
C GLU A 36 -16.67 -12.64 12.18
N ARG A 37 -15.53 -12.71 11.47
CA ARG A 37 -14.20 -12.64 12.09
C ARG A 37 -13.95 -11.33 12.86
N VAL A 38 -14.63 -10.26 12.51
CA VAL A 38 -14.53 -8.96 13.19
C VAL A 38 -15.51 -8.86 14.35
N ARG A 39 -16.69 -9.48 14.25
CA ARG A 39 -17.75 -9.47 15.26
C ARG A 39 -17.24 -9.86 16.66
N SER A 40 -16.39 -10.88 16.72
CA SER A 40 -15.81 -11.35 17.98
C SER A 40 -14.79 -10.40 18.61
N LYS A 41 -14.22 -9.48 17.82
CA LYS A 41 -13.12 -8.58 18.21
C LYS A 41 -13.55 -7.15 18.54
N GLY A 42 -14.65 -6.67 17.96
CA GLY A 42 -15.11 -5.28 18.09
C GLY A 42 -16.54 -5.17 18.59
N LYS A 43 -16.75 -4.59 19.79
CA LYS A 43 -18.09 -4.45 20.40
C LYS A 43 -18.92 -3.29 19.80
N ASN A 44 -18.29 -2.31 19.16
CA ASN A 44 -18.92 -1.05 18.71
C ASN A 44 -18.82 -0.86 17.18
N ILE A 45 -18.89 -1.95 16.41
CA ILE A 45 -18.85 -1.90 14.94
C ILE A 45 -20.20 -2.40 14.42
N THR A 46 -20.86 -1.60 13.61
CA THR A 46 -22.03 -2.04 12.83
C THR A 46 -21.54 -2.84 11.62
N LEU A 47 -21.93 -4.10 11.51
CA LEU A 47 -21.55 -4.96 10.40
C LEU A 47 -22.67 -5.01 9.37
N VAL A 48 -22.34 -4.72 8.11
CA VAL A 48 -23.30 -4.70 7.01
C VAL A 48 -22.79 -5.59 5.87
N GLN A 49 -23.52 -6.66 5.57
CA GLN A 49 -23.25 -7.48 4.41
C GLN A 49 -23.91 -6.88 3.17
N GLY A 50 -23.19 -6.83 2.05
CA GLY A 50 -23.74 -6.36 0.79
C GLY A 50 -22.72 -6.37 -0.35
N SER A 51 -23.23 -6.19 -1.56
CA SER A 51 -22.40 -6.11 -2.76
C SER A 51 -21.97 -4.66 -3.03
N ALA A 52 -20.70 -4.44 -3.33
CA ALA A 52 -20.18 -3.13 -3.79
C ALA A 52 -20.75 -2.74 -5.17
N PHE A 53 -21.39 -3.65 -5.90
CA PHE A 53 -22.09 -3.38 -7.13
C PHE A 53 -23.55 -2.93 -6.93
N ASP A 54 -24.09 -3.02 -5.73
CA ASP A 54 -25.44 -2.52 -5.41
C ASP A 54 -25.36 -1.01 -5.11
N GLU A 55 -25.39 -0.22 -6.18
CA GLU A 55 -25.23 1.24 -6.11
C GLU A 55 -26.28 1.92 -5.20
N LYS A 56 -27.51 1.42 -5.21
CA LYS A 56 -28.59 2.00 -4.39
C LYS A 56 -28.30 1.76 -2.91
N ARG A 57 -28.08 0.51 -2.53
CA ARG A 57 -27.80 0.13 -1.13
C ARG A 57 -26.52 0.81 -0.62
N LEU A 58 -25.49 0.83 -1.46
CA LEU A 58 -24.22 1.51 -1.15
C LEU A 58 -24.45 3.01 -0.94
N GLY A 59 -25.25 3.63 -1.80
CA GLY A 59 -25.62 5.04 -1.70
C GLY A 59 -26.37 5.37 -0.41
N ASP A 60 -27.34 4.54 -0.04
CA ASP A 60 -28.10 4.71 1.20
C ASP A 60 -27.17 4.57 2.42
N LEU A 61 -26.26 3.59 2.39
CA LEU A 61 -25.30 3.34 3.46
C LEU A 61 -24.29 4.48 3.64
N ILE A 62 -23.86 5.13 2.56
CA ILE A 62 -22.90 6.24 2.58
C ILE A 62 -23.56 7.55 3.01
N SER A 63 -24.85 7.73 2.77
CA SER A 63 -25.54 9.02 2.91
C SER A 63 -25.41 9.67 4.28
N ASP A 64 -25.42 8.87 5.36
CA ASP A 64 -25.32 9.35 6.75
C ASP A 64 -23.87 9.38 7.29
N LYS A 65 -22.87 9.03 6.48
CA LYS A 65 -21.47 8.99 6.90
C LYS A 65 -20.77 10.33 6.70
N ASP A 66 -19.72 10.54 7.47
CA ASP A 66 -18.81 11.68 7.34
C ASP A 66 -17.60 11.32 6.47
N VAL A 67 -17.12 10.09 6.62
CA VAL A 67 -15.90 9.56 5.97
C VAL A 67 -16.16 8.16 5.41
N VAL A 68 -15.57 7.88 4.27
CA VAL A 68 -15.51 6.56 3.66
C VAL A 68 -14.05 6.12 3.54
N VAL A 69 -13.73 4.97 4.11
CA VAL A 69 -12.43 4.31 3.95
C VAL A 69 -12.61 3.14 3.00
N ILE A 70 -11.81 3.09 1.95
CA ILE A 70 -11.86 2.02 0.95
C ILE A 70 -10.68 1.07 1.16
N ALA A 71 -10.98 -0.19 1.48
CA ALA A 71 -10.03 -1.29 1.64
C ALA A 71 -10.48 -2.53 0.86
N LEU A 72 -10.89 -2.31 -0.38
CA LEU A 72 -11.39 -3.30 -1.34
C LEU A 72 -10.36 -3.52 -2.47
N PRO A 73 -10.43 -4.64 -3.22
CA PRO A 73 -9.74 -4.75 -4.50
C PRO A 73 -10.09 -3.59 -5.44
N GLY A 74 -9.11 -3.11 -6.21
CA GLY A 74 -9.22 -1.86 -6.97
C GLY A 74 -10.42 -1.78 -7.94
N ASN A 75 -10.83 -2.90 -8.54
CA ASN A 75 -12.01 -2.95 -9.41
C ASN A 75 -13.33 -2.68 -8.65
N LEU A 76 -13.42 -3.03 -7.37
CA LEU A 76 -14.58 -2.76 -6.51
C LEU A 76 -14.52 -1.37 -5.88
N ALA A 77 -13.32 -0.82 -5.70
CA ALA A 77 -13.08 0.47 -5.08
C ALA A 77 -13.70 1.63 -5.86
N VAL A 78 -13.67 1.56 -7.20
CA VAL A 78 -14.16 2.63 -8.09
C VAL A 78 -15.62 2.99 -7.80
N GLY A 79 -16.51 2.00 -7.73
CA GLY A 79 -17.94 2.23 -7.46
C GLY A 79 -18.19 2.87 -6.09
N VAL A 80 -17.41 2.44 -5.07
CA VAL A 80 -17.52 3.01 -3.70
C VAL A 80 -17.00 4.45 -3.68
N ALA A 81 -15.87 4.73 -4.34
CA ALA A 81 -15.31 6.07 -4.46
C ALA A 81 -16.28 7.03 -5.16
N GLU A 82 -16.85 6.63 -6.30
CA GLU A 82 -17.84 7.43 -7.01
C GLU A 82 -19.08 7.72 -6.17
N ALA A 83 -19.61 6.70 -5.48
CA ALA A 83 -20.80 6.86 -4.63
C ALA A 83 -20.54 7.82 -3.47
N ALA A 84 -19.34 7.79 -2.87
CA ALA A 84 -18.94 8.68 -1.79
C ALA A 84 -18.73 10.11 -2.28
N LEU A 85 -17.98 10.31 -3.36
CA LEU A 85 -17.68 11.62 -3.91
C LEU A 85 -18.92 12.35 -4.41
N LYS A 86 -19.87 11.65 -5.08
CA LYS A 86 -21.18 12.22 -5.47
C LYS A 86 -22.02 12.69 -4.28
N ARG A 87 -21.73 12.19 -3.06
CA ARG A 87 -22.38 12.57 -1.81
C ARG A 87 -21.53 13.48 -0.93
N GLN A 88 -20.45 13.99 -1.50
CA GLN A 88 -19.51 14.90 -0.83
C GLN A 88 -18.98 14.34 0.50
N LYS A 89 -18.67 13.04 0.53
CA LYS A 89 -18.03 12.38 1.68
C LYS A 89 -16.54 12.31 1.48
N ALA A 90 -15.78 12.67 2.51
CA ALA A 90 -14.32 12.53 2.48
C ALA A 90 -13.93 11.05 2.29
N VAL A 91 -12.97 10.78 1.41
CA VAL A 91 -12.53 9.43 1.06
C VAL A 91 -11.04 9.24 1.35
N PHE A 92 -10.72 8.16 2.05
CA PHE A 92 -9.37 7.65 2.23
C PHE A 92 -9.29 6.28 1.59
N ASP A 93 -8.50 6.15 0.53
CA ASP A 93 -8.46 4.94 -0.28
C ASP A 93 -7.11 4.23 -0.16
N ILE A 94 -7.14 2.98 0.32
CA ILE A 94 -5.96 2.10 0.41
C ILE A 94 -5.80 1.27 -0.86
N SER A 95 -6.85 1.19 -1.69
CA SER A 95 -6.89 0.31 -2.85
C SER A 95 -5.93 0.75 -3.96
N SER A 96 -5.60 -0.21 -4.83
CA SER A 96 -4.92 0.07 -6.11
C SER A 96 -5.94 0.08 -7.23
N ILE A 97 -6.42 1.29 -7.62
CA ILE A 97 -7.31 1.44 -8.78
C ILE A 97 -6.55 0.99 -10.04
N PRO A 98 -7.12 0.10 -10.86
CA PRO A 98 -6.35 -0.75 -11.79
C PRO A 98 -5.78 -0.01 -13.02
N ASN A 99 -6.16 1.23 -13.30
CA ASN A 99 -5.59 1.98 -14.43
C ASN A 99 -5.77 3.49 -14.28
N ASP A 100 -4.94 4.23 -14.99
CA ASP A 100 -4.91 5.70 -14.94
C ASP A 100 -6.21 6.35 -15.43
N ILE A 101 -6.96 5.70 -16.33
CA ILE A 101 -8.24 6.22 -16.83
C ILE A 101 -9.27 6.25 -15.70
N LEU A 102 -9.38 5.16 -14.93
CA LEU A 102 -10.30 5.09 -13.80
C LEU A 102 -9.86 6.01 -12.68
N LEU A 103 -8.57 6.06 -12.37
CA LEU A 103 -8.03 6.98 -11.39
C LEU A 103 -8.27 8.44 -11.81
N GLY A 104 -8.08 8.76 -13.09
CA GLY A 104 -8.37 10.07 -13.65
C GLY A 104 -9.85 10.48 -13.54
N LYS A 105 -10.78 9.53 -13.70
CA LYS A 105 -12.21 9.79 -13.46
C LYS A 105 -12.50 10.12 -11.99
N ILE A 106 -11.92 9.36 -11.06
CA ILE A 106 -12.08 9.61 -9.62
C ILE A 106 -11.48 10.97 -9.25
N ARG A 107 -10.29 11.29 -9.76
CA ARG A 107 -9.65 12.59 -9.57
C ARG A 107 -10.55 13.73 -10.05
N LYS A 108 -11.02 13.64 -11.29
CA LYS A 108 -11.94 14.65 -11.83
C LYS A 108 -13.20 14.78 -10.98
N LEU A 109 -13.79 13.68 -10.54
CA LEU A 109 -14.99 13.70 -9.72
C LEU A 109 -14.74 14.33 -8.34
N ALA A 110 -13.59 14.06 -7.73
CA ALA A 110 -13.20 14.66 -6.45
C ALA A 110 -13.02 16.18 -6.59
N ASP A 111 -12.32 16.61 -7.64
CA ASP A 111 -12.03 18.03 -7.93
C ASP A 111 -13.31 18.79 -8.28
N ASP A 112 -14.17 18.25 -9.16
CA ASP A 112 -15.44 18.87 -9.56
C ASP A 112 -16.39 19.06 -8.35
N ASN A 113 -16.43 18.09 -7.44
CA ASN A 113 -17.27 18.16 -6.23
C ASN A 113 -16.58 18.85 -5.04
N LYS A 114 -15.33 19.28 -5.18
CA LYS A 114 -14.50 19.85 -4.09
C LYS A 114 -14.52 18.98 -2.85
N THR A 115 -14.40 17.68 -3.07
CA THR A 115 -14.50 16.67 -2.01
C THR A 115 -13.18 15.96 -1.83
N LEU A 116 -12.68 15.91 -0.60
CA LEU A 116 -11.41 15.27 -0.28
C LEU A 116 -11.40 13.81 -0.72
N TYR A 117 -10.41 13.47 -1.54
CA TYR A 117 -10.03 12.11 -1.85
C TYR A 117 -8.52 11.95 -1.69
N VAL A 118 -8.11 11.09 -0.74
CA VAL A 118 -6.70 10.75 -0.52
C VAL A 118 -6.46 9.34 -1.06
N PRO A 119 -5.76 9.19 -2.19
CA PRO A 119 -5.52 7.90 -2.81
C PRO A 119 -4.41 7.12 -2.13
N LYS A 120 -4.47 5.79 -2.25
CA LYS A 120 -3.36 4.88 -1.95
C LYS A 120 -2.70 5.13 -0.58
N ILE A 121 -3.50 5.39 0.45
CA ILE A 121 -3.01 5.83 1.77
C ILE A 121 -2.67 4.65 2.68
N GLY A 122 -1.85 3.72 2.17
CA GLY A 122 -1.27 2.60 2.89
C GLY A 122 0.16 2.86 3.37
N ILE A 123 0.95 1.77 3.49
CA ILE A 123 2.38 1.89 3.78
C ILE A 123 3.17 2.17 2.49
N ALA A 124 2.92 1.42 1.44
CA ALA A 124 3.49 1.57 0.11
C ALA A 124 2.47 1.12 -0.95
N PRO A 125 1.97 2.05 -1.77
CA PRO A 125 2.11 3.50 -1.66
C PRO A 125 1.35 4.11 -0.47
N GLY A 126 1.65 5.38 -0.19
CA GLY A 126 1.04 6.19 0.85
C GLY A 126 2.08 6.79 1.79
N MET A 127 2.53 6.04 2.80
CA MET A 127 3.61 6.49 3.68
C MET A 127 4.93 6.67 2.92
N THR A 128 5.23 5.79 1.93
CA THR A 128 6.34 5.99 1.00
C THR A 128 6.27 7.33 0.30
N ASN A 129 5.11 7.68 -0.24
CA ASN A 129 4.89 8.95 -0.93
C ASN A 129 5.07 10.13 0.02
N PHE A 130 4.44 10.08 1.20
CA PHE A 130 4.52 11.14 2.21
C PHE A 130 5.97 11.42 2.65
N LEU A 131 6.74 10.37 2.98
CA LEU A 131 8.13 10.51 3.40
C LEU A 131 9.05 10.92 2.25
N THR A 132 8.81 10.43 1.04
CA THR A 132 9.52 10.89 -0.15
C THR A 132 9.31 12.38 -0.38
N GLY A 133 8.05 12.85 -0.32
CA GLY A 133 7.74 14.28 -0.38
C GLY A 133 8.48 15.06 0.72
N ARG A 134 8.53 14.53 1.96
CA ARG A 134 9.26 15.13 3.07
C ARG A 134 10.75 15.31 2.77
N GLY A 135 11.37 14.29 2.18
CA GLY A 135 12.78 14.33 1.79
C GLY A 135 13.09 15.39 0.72
N CYS A 136 12.11 15.73 -0.10
CA CYS A 136 12.25 16.75 -1.14
C CYS A 136 12.06 18.19 -0.63
N VAL A 137 11.51 18.37 0.57
CA VAL A 137 11.24 19.71 1.11
C VAL A 137 12.51 20.52 1.28
N GLY A 138 12.56 21.66 0.59
CA GLY A 138 13.66 22.62 0.69
C GLY A 138 14.93 22.23 -0.06
N LEU A 139 14.91 21.21 -0.92
CA LEU A 139 15.94 20.95 -1.93
C LEU A 139 15.73 21.86 -3.13
N ASP A 140 16.82 22.33 -3.72
CA ASP A 140 16.81 23.10 -4.97
C ASP A 140 16.69 22.18 -6.20
N ALA A 141 17.29 21.00 -6.14
CA ALA A 141 17.15 19.93 -7.10
C ALA A 141 17.07 18.57 -6.41
N VAL A 142 16.21 17.69 -6.92
CA VAL A 142 16.12 16.29 -6.51
C VAL A 142 16.82 15.43 -7.54
N GLU A 143 17.88 14.74 -7.15
CA GLU A 143 18.74 13.96 -8.04
C GLU A 143 18.33 12.48 -8.08
N ASP A 144 18.11 11.87 -6.92
CA ASP A 144 17.85 10.43 -6.84
C ASP A 144 16.86 10.10 -5.72
N ILE A 145 15.83 9.33 -6.08
CA ILE A 145 14.86 8.78 -5.14
C ILE A 145 14.87 7.25 -5.26
N LYS A 146 15.14 6.56 -4.16
CA LYS A 146 15.06 5.10 -4.08
C LYS A 146 14.14 4.68 -2.96
N ILE A 147 13.16 3.87 -3.30
CA ILE A 147 12.17 3.32 -2.37
C ILE A 147 12.33 1.81 -2.38
N TYR A 148 12.52 1.22 -1.21
CA TYR A 148 12.60 -0.23 -1.01
C TYR A 148 11.50 -0.65 -0.07
N VAL A 149 10.67 -1.60 -0.49
CA VAL A 149 9.58 -2.13 0.32
C VAL A 149 9.51 -3.64 0.22
N GLY A 150 9.29 -4.32 1.34
CA GLY A 150 9.10 -5.76 1.33
C GLY A 150 8.21 -6.24 2.47
N GLY A 151 7.25 -7.09 2.14
CA GLY A 151 6.56 -7.94 3.09
C GLY A 151 7.05 -9.38 2.90
N ILE A 152 7.79 -9.91 3.87
CA ILE A 152 8.41 -11.23 3.79
C ILE A 152 8.18 -12.02 5.08
N PRO A 153 8.18 -13.37 5.05
CA PRO A 153 8.19 -14.14 6.28
C PRO A 153 9.48 -13.90 7.06
N GLN A 154 9.40 -13.89 8.40
CA GLN A 154 10.57 -13.73 9.27
C GLN A 154 11.63 -14.84 9.09
N LYS A 155 11.20 -15.99 8.60
CA LYS A 155 12.07 -17.10 8.27
C LYS A 155 11.97 -17.42 6.79
N LYS A 156 13.13 -17.61 6.15
CA LYS A 156 13.18 -18.08 4.77
C LYS A 156 12.77 -19.56 4.74
N GLU A 157 11.51 -19.82 4.45
CA GLU A 157 10.97 -21.17 4.33
C GLU A 157 10.93 -21.63 2.87
N SER A 158 11.22 -22.91 2.64
CA SER A 158 11.11 -23.55 1.34
C SER A 158 9.65 -24.01 1.08
N PRO A 159 9.17 -23.98 -0.18
CA PRO A 159 9.81 -23.41 -1.36
C PRO A 159 9.60 -21.88 -1.41
N PHE A 160 10.31 -21.18 -2.24
CA PHE A 160 10.20 -19.75 -2.54
C PHE A 160 10.66 -18.77 -1.44
N GLY A 161 10.71 -19.12 -0.16
CA GLY A 161 11.00 -18.18 0.92
C GLY A 161 9.95 -17.04 1.00
N TYR A 162 8.68 -17.33 0.70
CA TYR A 162 7.63 -16.33 0.61
C TYR A 162 6.34 -16.81 1.27
N LYS A 163 5.67 -15.88 1.93
CA LYS A 163 4.30 -15.98 2.42
C LYS A 163 3.53 -14.73 2.00
N THR A 164 2.29 -14.92 1.60
CA THR A 164 1.43 -13.83 1.15
C THR A 164 0.99 -12.98 2.32
N VAL A 165 1.28 -11.71 2.27
CA VAL A 165 0.89 -10.69 3.26
C VAL A 165 -0.23 -9.78 2.75
N PHE A 166 -0.65 -9.98 1.50
CA PHE A 166 -1.77 -9.30 0.83
C PHE A 166 -2.38 -10.22 -0.24
N CYS A 167 -3.03 -9.70 -1.28
CA CYS A 167 -3.70 -10.50 -2.30
C CYS A 167 -2.70 -11.28 -3.17
N LEU A 168 -2.86 -12.61 -3.25
CA LEU A 168 -1.99 -13.47 -4.05
C LEU A 168 -2.03 -13.13 -5.54
N GLU A 169 -3.20 -12.82 -6.08
CA GLU A 169 -3.35 -12.47 -7.50
C GLU A 169 -2.62 -11.18 -7.84
N GLU A 170 -2.69 -10.17 -6.96
CA GLU A 170 -1.95 -8.91 -7.11
C GLU A 170 -0.44 -9.15 -7.02
N THR A 171 0.00 -10.02 -6.08
CA THR A 171 1.41 -10.43 -5.99
C THR A 171 1.92 -11.07 -7.29
N LEU A 172 1.13 -11.97 -7.89
CA LEU A 172 1.51 -12.60 -9.15
C LEU A 172 1.48 -11.62 -10.33
N GLN A 173 0.61 -10.63 -10.28
CA GLN A 173 0.54 -9.59 -11.31
C GLN A 173 1.76 -8.66 -11.23
N GLU A 174 2.20 -8.29 -10.03
CA GLU A 174 3.42 -7.51 -9.78
C GLU A 174 4.66 -8.12 -10.47
N TYR A 175 4.72 -9.45 -10.60
CA TYR A 175 5.84 -10.12 -11.28
C TYR A 175 5.75 -10.10 -12.81
N LEU A 176 4.66 -9.64 -13.38
CA LEU A 176 4.45 -9.55 -14.83
C LEU A 176 4.43 -8.12 -15.35
N ASP A 177 4.01 -7.18 -14.52
CA ASP A 177 3.82 -5.79 -14.93
C ASP A 177 5.17 -5.08 -15.07
N PRO A 178 5.41 -4.36 -16.18
CA PRO A 178 6.57 -3.50 -16.32
C PRO A 178 6.56 -2.43 -15.22
N ALA A 179 7.72 -2.14 -14.65
CA ALA A 179 7.86 -1.12 -13.63
C ALA A 179 8.14 0.25 -14.25
N MET A 180 7.41 1.27 -13.83
CA MET A 180 7.72 2.65 -14.17
C MET A 180 8.87 3.15 -13.29
N VAL A 181 9.88 3.74 -13.94
CA VAL A 181 11.00 4.44 -13.32
C VAL A 181 11.13 5.83 -13.93
N VAL A 182 11.87 6.71 -13.27
CA VAL A 182 12.34 7.98 -13.87
C VAL A 182 13.84 7.87 -14.07
N GLU A 183 14.32 8.10 -15.29
CA GLU A 183 15.73 8.21 -15.67
C GLU A 183 15.95 9.50 -16.43
N ASP A 184 16.97 10.27 -16.06
CA ASP A 184 17.30 11.57 -16.66
C ASP A 184 16.07 12.52 -16.76
N GLY A 185 15.24 12.52 -15.72
CA GLY A 185 14.01 13.31 -15.64
C GLY A 185 12.83 12.80 -16.49
N GLY A 186 13.01 11.71 -17.23
CA GLY A 186 12.01 11.10 -18.10
C GLY A 186 11.39 9.81 -17.53
N LYS A 187 10.06 9.66 -17.70
CA LYS A 187 9.39 8.38 -17.35
C LYS A 187 9.79 7.30 -18.34
N LYS A 188 10.13 6.13 -17.82
CA LYS A 188 10.52 4.94 -18.58
C LYS A 188 9.90 3.69 -17.96
N TYR A 189 9.50 2.74 -18.79
CA TYR A 189 9.09 1.42 -18.33
C TYR A 189 10.22 0.42 -18.51
N VAL A 190 10.56 -0.29 -17.44
CA VAL A 190 11.55 -1.34 -17.43
C VAL A 190 10.88 -2.70 -17.31
N GLU A 191 11.56 -3.75 -17.77
CA GLU A 191 11.04 -5.12 -17.74
C GLU A 191 10.73 -5.56 -16.30
N ALA A 192 9.64 -6.30 -16.13
CA ALA A 192 9.30 -6.92 -14.86
C ALA A 192 10.45 -7.78 -14.31
N LEU A 193 10.66 -7.78 -13.02
CA LEU A 193 11.71 -8.53 -12.32
C LEU A 193 13.14 -8.17 -12.77
N SER A 194 13.33 -7.01 -13.39
CA SER A 194 14.66 -6.49 -13.76
C SER A 194 15.28 -5.69 -12.61
N GLY A 195 16.53 -5.22 -12.79
CA GLY A 195 17.24 -4.44 -11.78
C GLY A 195 17.57 -5.21 -10.50
N LEU A 196 17.63 -6.56 -10.59
CA LEU A 196 17.93 -7.42 -9.44
C LEU A 196 19.29 -7.09 -8.85
N HIS A 197 19.31 -6.77 -7.55
CA HIS A 197 20.53 -6.47 -6.80
C HIS A 197 20.37 -6.86 -5.33
N ASP A 198 21.50 -7.01 -4.66
CA ASP A 198 21.53 -7.31 -3.23
C ASP A 198 21.25 -6.06 -2.40
N VAL A 199 20.46 -6.24 -1.35
CA VAL A 199 20.18 -5.23 -0.33
C VAL A 199 20.27 -5.85 1.05
N SER A 200 20.67 -5.09 2.05
CA SER A 200 20.74 -5.58 3.43
C SER A 200 20.00 -4.66 4.39
N PHE A 201 19.42 -5.27 5.41
CA PHE A 201 18.82 -4.59 6.55
C PHE A 201 19.48 -5.11 7.83
N GLU A 202 19.82 -4.20 8.74
CA GLU A 202 20.47 -4.57 9.99
C GLU A 202 19.58 -5.52 10.82
N GLY A 203 20.16 -6.62 11.30
CA GLY A 203 19.41 -7.63 12.05
C GLY A 203 18.49 -8.54 11.23
N VAL A 204 18.42 -8.36 9.90
CA VAL A 204 17.69 -9.27 8.99
C VAL A 204 18.67 -10.03 8.10
N GLY A 205 19.67 -9.35 7.55
CA GLY A 205 20.68 -9.94 6.68
C GLY A 205 20.53 -9.56 5.22
N GLY A 206 21.13 -10.38 4.35
CA GLY A 206 21.13 -10.20 2.89
C GLY A 206 19.78 -10.57 2.28
N LEU A 207 19.28 -9.72 1.39
CA LEU A 207 18.04 -9.83 0.67
C LEU A 207 18.28 -9.50 -0.80
N GLU A 208 17.32 -9.77 -1.68
CA GLU A 208 17.32 -9.30 -3.06
C GLU A 208 16.21 -8.28 -3.29
N ALA A 209 16.50 -7.29 -4.11
CA ALA A 209 15.55 -6.25 -4.52
C ALA A 209 15.48 -6.17 -6.05
N PHE A 210 14.30 -5.85 -6.58
CA PHE A 210 14.04 -5.74 -8.02
C PHE A 210 13.00 -4.65 -8.27
N PHE A 211 13.00 -4.06 -9.48
CA PHE A 211 12.07 -3.01 -9.85
C PHE A 211 10.61 -3.47 -9.79
N THR A 212 9.77 -2.62 -9.22
CA THR A 212 8.30 -2.76 -9.21
C THR A 212 7.60 -1.43 -9.49
N ASP A 213 6.34 -1.50 -9.94
CA ASP A 213 5.55 -0.33 -10.30
C ASP A 213 4.86 0.30 -9.07
N GLY A 214 5.64 0.86 -8.18
CA GLY A 214 5.14 1.43 -6.93
C GLY A 214 5.32 2.94 -6.78
N LEU A 215 5.96 3.63 -7.74
CA LEU A 215 6.14 5.08 -7.68
C LEU A 215 4.82 5.85 -7.59
N SER A 216 3.74 5.28 -8.16
CA SER A 216 2.40 5.84 -8.05
C SER A 216 2.35 7.30 -8.51
N THR A 217 1.89 8.20 -7.63
CA THR A 217 1.74 9.63 -7.91
C THR A 217 3.04 10.42 -7.87
N LEU A 218 4.11 9.86 -7.31
CA LEU A 218 5.41 10.54 -7.17
C LEU A 218 5.97 11.04 -8.51
N ALA A 219 5.91 10.21 -9.54
CA ALA A 219 6.40 10.56 -10.87
C ALA A 219 5.59 11.66 -11.58
N GLU A 220 4.42 12.04 -11.05
CA GLU A 220 3.63 13.18 -11.52
C GLU A 220 3.93 14.45 -10.72
N THR A 221 4.23 14.30 -9.44
CA THR A 221 4.19 15.39 -8.46
C THR A 221 5.57 15.87 -8.04
N ILE A 222 6.61 15.06 -8.26
CA ILE A 222 8.00 15.36 -7.92
C ILE A 222 8.85 15.31 -9.19
N HIS A 223 9.61 16.38 -9.43
CA HIS A 223 10.63 16.40 -10.47
C HIS A 223 11.95 15.90 -9.86
N ALA A 224 12.43 14.74 -10.31
CA ALA A 224 13.72 14.18 -9.94
C ALA A 224 14.46 13.71 -11.19
N GLU A 225 15.78 13.69 -11.18
CA GLU A 225 16.56 13.11 -12.27
C GLU A 225 16.32 11.59 -12.35
N ASN A 226 16.37 10.92 -11.21
CA ASN A 226 16.16 9.48 -11.12
C ASN A 226 15.18 9.14 -10.01
N MET A 227 14.28 8.19 -10.28
CA MET A 227 13.32 7.71 -9.29
C MET A 227 13.00 6.24 -9.56
N SER A 228 13.06 5.42 -8.51
CA SER A 228 12.76 3.99 -8.62
C SER A 228 12.20 3.41 -7.34
N GLU A 229 11.33 2.42 -7.50
CA GLU A 229 10.86 1.58 -6.41
C GLU A 229 11.27 0.13 -6.63
N PHE A 230 11.60 -0.53 -5.53
CA PHE A 230 12.08 -1.90 -5.50
C PHE A 230 11.28 -2.71 -4.48
N THR A 231 10.81 -3.86 -4.90
CA THR A 231 10.28 -4.87 -3.98
C THR A 231 11.40 -5.76 -3.45
N ILE A 232 11.36 -6.02 -2.14
CA ILE A 232 12.35 -6.84 -1.43
C ILE A 232 11.83 -8.25 -1.22
N ARG A 233 12.70 -9.25 -1.48
CA ARG A 233 12.41 -10.67 -1.22
C ARG A 233 13.64 -11.38 -0.64
N TRP A 234 13.45 -12.58 -0.10
CA TRP A 234 14.56 -13.46 0.26
C TRP A 234 15.34 -13.91 -0.97
N PRO A 235 16.69 -14.03 -0.90
CA PRO A 235 17.53 -14.38 -2.03
C PRO A 235 17.10 -15.68 -2.71
N GLY A 236 17.03 -15.66 -4.05
CA GLY A 236 16.64 -16.80 -4.88
C GLY A 236 15.14 -16.89 -5.16
N HIS A 237 14.30 -16.04 -4.58
CA HIS A 237 12.87 -15.98 -4.87
C HIS A 237 12.63 -15.65 -6.35
N ILE A 238 13.25 -14.59 -6.85
CA ILE A 238 13.05 -14.12 -8.22
C ILE A 238 13.47 -15.13 -9.25
N LYS A 239 14.55 -15.87 -8.99
CA LYS A 239 14.99 -16.97 -9.88
C LYS A 239 13.91 -18.04 -10.02
N GLN A 240 13.23 -18.40 -8.92
CA GLN A 240 12.15 -19.39 -8.95
C GLN A 240 10.92 -18.86 -9.70
N ILE A 241 10.55 -17.59 -9.49
CA ILE A 241 9.44 -16.96 -10.21
C ILE A 241 9.72 -16.91 -11.71
N LYS A 242 10.93 -16.49 -12.13
CA LYS A 242 11.32 -16.49 -13.56
C LYS A 242 11.23 -17.87 -14.19
N ASN A 243 11.58 -18.92 -13.46
CA ASN A 243 11.43 -20.30 -13.95
C ASN A 243 9.95 -20.68 -14.16
N LEU A 244 9.04 -20.29 -13.25
CA LEU A 244 7.60 -20.54 -13.42
C LEU A 244 7.02 -19.75 -14.59
N ILE A 245 7.46 -18.51 -14.79
CA ILE A 245 7.07 -17.69 -15.96
C ILE A 245 7.55 -18.37 -17.25
N ALA A 246 8.82 -18.79 -17.32
CA ALA A 246 9.39 -19.47 -18.49
C ALA A 246 8.70 -20.81 -18.81
N LEU A 247 8.12 -21.49 -17.81
CA LEU A 247 7.31 -22.68 -17.96
C LEU A 247 5.85 -22.39 -18.40
N GLY A 248 5.48 -21.12 -18.63
CA GLY A 248 4.12 -20.73 -19.01
C GLY A 248 3.09 -20.78 -17.87
N MET A 249 3.52 -20.98 -16.61
CA MET A 249 2.61 -21.15 -15.48
C MET A 249 1.84 -19.87 -15.11
N PHE A 250 2.23 -18.71 -15.67
CA PHE A 250 1.55 -17.43 -15.48
C PHE A 250 0.54 -17.11 -16.59
N GLU A 251 0.42 -17.98 -17.62
CA GLU A 251 -0.49 -17.77 -18.74
C GLU A 251 -1.96 -17.86 -18.31
N LYS A 252 -2.76 -16.89 -18.81
CA LYS A 252 -4.22 -16.82 -18.57
C LYS A 252 -5.04 -17.53 -19.65
N LYS A 253 -4.39 -18.00 -20.72
CA LYS A 253 -5.05 -18.69 -21.81
C LYS A 253 -5.39 -20.12 -21.40
N GLU A 254 -6.64 -20.54 -21.66
CA GLU A 254 -7.05 -21.93 -21.45
C GLU A 254 -6.25 -22.89 -22.35
N GLU A 255 -5.82 -24.00 -21.79
CA GLU A 255 -5.14 -25.10 -22.47
C GLU A 255 -5.92 -26.41 -22.26
N ASP A 256 -5.83 -27.31 -23.24
CA ASP A 256 -6.37 -28.66 -23.09
C ASP A 256 -5.34 -29.57 -22.41
N PHE A 257 -5.71 -30.10 -21.28
CA PHE A 257 -4.91 -31.11 -20.58
C PHE A 257 -5.72 -32.39 -20.38
N ASN A 258 -5.46 -33.37 -21.23
CA ASN A 258 -6.16 -34.68 -21.21
C ASN A 258 -7.69 -34.55 -21.28
N GLY A 259 -8.20 -33.63 -22.11
CA GLY A 259 -9.62 -33.38 -22.30
C GLY A 259 -10.28 -32.47 -21.24
N ALA A 260 -9.51 -31.97 -20.27
CA ALA A 260 -9.94 -30.94 -19.35
C ALA A 260 -9.34 -29.59 -19.76
N LYS A 261 -10.17 -28.54 -19.79
CA LYS A 261 -9.67 -27.17 -19.97
C LYS A 261 -9.14 -26.64 -18.65
N ILE A 262 -7.89 -26.20 -18.65
CA ILE A 262 -7.24 -25.60 -17.51
C ILE A 262 -6.61 -24.26 -17.91
N THR A 263 -6.60 -23.32 -16.98
CA THR A 263 -5.81 -22.10 -17.08
C THR A 263 -4.54 -22.29 -16.24
N PRO A 264 -3.33 -22.28 -16.83
CA PRO A 264 -2.09 -22.52 -16.09
C PRO A 264 -1.96 -21.63 -14.84
N ARG A 265 -2.31 -20.35 -14.97
CA ARG A 265 -2.29 -19.40 -13.85
C ARG A 265 -3.26 -19.78 -12.72
N GLU A 266 -4.49 -20.19 -13.01
CA GLU A 266 -5.43 -20.61 -11.97
C GLU A 266 -4.95 -21.88 -11.27
N TYR A 267 -4.38 -22.82 -12.05
CA TYR A 267 -3.77 -23.99 -11.47
C TYR A 267 -2.60 -23.62 -10.56
N LEU A 268 -1.69 -22.73 -11.01
CA LEU A 268 -0.58 -22.23 -10.19
C LEU A 268 -1.11 -21.60 -8.88
N ILE A 269 -2.09 -20.72 -8.96
CA ILE A 269 -2.73 -20.09 -7.79
C ILE A 269 -3.25 -21.15 -6.83
N SER A 270 -3.94 -22.18 -7.33
CA SER A 270 -4.46 -23.26 -6.49
C SER A 270 -3.37 -24.03 -5.75
N ARG A 271 -2.17 -24.11 -6.32
CA ARG A 271 -1.01 -24.78 -5.70
C ARG A 271 -0.24 -23.86 -4.75
N LEU A 272 -0.10 -22.58 -5.08
CA LEU A 272 0.62 -21.60 -4.25
C LEU A 272 -0.21 -21.14 -3.05
N ALA A 273 -1.51 -20.95 -3.20
CA ALA A 273 -2.37 -20.41 -2.14
C ALA A 273 -2.23 -21.14 -0.79
N PRO A 274 -2.28 -22.49 -0.70
CA PRO A 274 -2.10 -23.18 0.57
C PRO A 274 -0.66 -23.10 1.10
N LEU A 275 0.35 -22.96 0.24
CA LEU A 275 1.77 -22.87 0.61
C LEU A 275 2.15 -21.45 1.08
N TRP A 276 1.63 -20.45 0.38
CA TRP A 276 1.97 -19.05 0.64
C TRP A 276 1.04 -18.38 1.65
N ARG A 277 -0.07 -19.02 1.99
CA ARG A 277 -0.96 -18.47 3.02
C ARG A 277 -0.22 -18.32 4.34
N MET A 278 -0.21 -17.10 4.86
CA MET A 278 0.26 -16.82 6.22
C MET A 278 -0.69 -17.47 7.24
N ASP A 279 -0.16 -18.32 8.11
CA ASP A 279 -0.91 -19.00 9.17
C ASP A 279 -0.22 -18.80 10.53
N PRO A 280 -0.56 -17.73 11.24
CA PRO A 280 0.04 -17.45 12.54
C PRO A 280 -0.14 -18.57 13.57
N ALA A 281 -1.21 -19.37 13.43
CA ALA A 281 -1.42 -20.54 14.32
C ALA A 281 -0.36 -21.63 14.12
N LYS A 282 0.29 -21.67 12.96
CA LYS A 282 1.44 -22.53 12.66
C LYS A 282 2.79 -21.88 12.94
N GLY A 283 2.78 -20.65 13.46
CA GLY A 283 3.98 -19.90 13.79
C GLY A 283 4.51 -19.03 12.65
N ASP A 284 3.73 -18.87 11.56
CA ASP A 284 4.09 -17.94 10.49
C ASP A 284 4.01 -16.51 11.00
N LYS A 285 5.09 -15.75 10.82
CA LYS A 285 5.19 -14.33 11.17
C LYS A 285 5.90 -13.60 10.05
N ASP A 286 5.46 -12.37 9.76
CA ASP A 286 6.03 -11.54 8.72
C ASP A 286 6.94 -10.43 9.26
N LEU A 287 7.72 -9.88 8.33
CA LEU A 287 8.45 -8.63 8.45
C LEU A 287 7.91 -7.66 7.40
N THR A 288 7.82 -6.39 7.76
CA THR A 288 7.74 -5.29 6.80
C THR A 288 9.06 -4.56 6.81
N LEU A 289 9.69 -4.50 5.65
CA LEU A 289 10.93 -3.79 5.40
C LEU A 289 10.64 -2.59 4.55
N PHE A 290 11.21 -1.47 4.93
CA PHE A 290 10.94 -0.20 4.30
C PHE A 290 12.19 0.66 4.37
N ARG A 291 12.62 1.21 3.23
CA ARG A 291 13.70 2.19 3.15
C ARG A 291 13.41 3.18 2.05
N ILE A 292 13.46 4.47 2.39
CA ILE A 292 13.44 5.56 1.42
C ILE A 292 14.75 6.29 1.50
N ILE A 293 15.32 6.64 0.35
CA ILE A 293 16.48 7.49 0.21
C ILE A 293 16.11 8.59 -0.78
N VAL A 294 16.28 9.83 -0.37
CA VAL A 294 16.12 11.02 -1.22
C VAL A 294 17.44 11.76 -1.22
N ARG A 295 18.00 11.96 -2.41
CA ARG A 295 19.23 12.74 -2.62
C ARG A 295 18.94 13.95 -3.49
N GLY A 296 19.64 15.02 -3.22
CA GLY A 296 19.54 16.24 -4.01
C GLY A 296 20.50 17.31 -3.51
N THR A 297 20.28 18.54 -3.97
CA THR A 297 21.13 19.67 -3.64
C THR A 297 20.36 20.77 -2.96
N LYS A 298 21.04 21.49 -2.06
CA LYS A 298 20.58 22.72 -1.44
C LYS A 298 21.75 23.71 -1.40
N GLY A 299 21.72 24.75 -2.23
CA GLY A 299 22.89 25.57 -2.52
C GLY A 299 24.05 24.71 -3.01
N ASP A 300 25.21 24.88 -2.42
CA ASP A 300 26.43 24.10 -2.72
C ASP A 300 26.55 22.80 -1.91
N THR A 301 25.47 22.34 -1.31
CA THR A 301 25.48 21.18 -0.40
C THR A 301 24.70 20.01 -1.01
N GLU A 302 25.32 18.83 -1.08
CA GLU A 302 24.61 17.58 -1.33
C GLU A 302 23.89 17.14 -0.05
N VAL A 303 22.64 16.75 -0.20
CA VAL A 303 21.78 16.32 0.90
C VAL A 303 21.27 14.93 0.64
N GLU A 304 21.35 14.07 1.65
CA GLU A 304 20.65 12.79 1.66
C GLU A 304 19.74 12.73 2.89
N SER A 305 18.48 12.44 2.65
CA SER A 305 17.50 12.08 3.70
C SER A 305 17.14 10.61 3.55
N LYS A 306 17.14 9.88 4.67
CA LYS A 306 16.82 8.45 4.68
C LYS A 306 15.85 8.14 5.81
N TRP A 307 14.84 7.31 5.52
CA TRP A 307 13.97 6.64 6.50
C TRP A 307 14.10 5.15 6.34
N GLU A 308 14.20 4.43 7.45
CA GLU A 308 14.26 2.97 7.45
C GLU A 308 13.37 2.40 8.54
N THR A 309 12.70 1.30 8.26
CA THR A 309 11.86 0.57 9.20
C THR A 309 12.01 -0.94 9.00
N ILE A 310 12.14 -1.63 10.11
CA ILE A 310 12.04 -3.10 10.19
C ILE A 310 10.93 -3.40 11.19
N ASP A 311 9.72 -3.57 10.69
CA ASP A 311 8.60 -3.90 11.54
C ASP A 311 8.33 -5.41 11.53
N ARG A 312 7.82 -5.93 12.65
CA ARG A 312 7.59 -7.36 12.86
C ARG A 312 6.13 -7.65 13.15
N TYR A 313 5.73 -8.90 12.92
CA TYR A 313 4.42 -9.41 13.33
C TYR A 313 4.11 -8.98 14.77
N ASP A 314 2.90 -8.50 14.99
CA ASP A 314 2.44 -8.04 16.29
C ASP A 314 1.79 -9.20 17.05
N ASP A 315 2.53 -9.80 17.97
CA ASP A 315 2.06 -10.94 18.77
C ASP A 315 0.95 -10.54 19.75
N GLU A 316 0.97 -9.31 20.24
CA GLU A 316 -0.01 -8.85 21.22
C GLU A 316 -1.39 -8.66 20.58
N ARG A 317 -1.40 -8.06 19.38
CA ARG A 317 -2.65 -7.83 18.62
C ARG A 317 -3.03 -8.99 17.71
N GLY A 318 -2.12 -9.92 17.46
CA GLY A 318 -2.31 -11.05 16.56
C GLY A 318 -2.51 -10.60 15.11
N ILE A 319 -1.74 -9.59 14.66
CA ILE A 319 -1.83 -9.02 13.30
C ILE A 319 -0.47 -9.04 12.60
N THR A 320 -0.52 -9.22 11.28
CA THR A 320 0.68 -9.15 10.44
C THR A 320 1.31 -7.77 10.48
N SER A 321 2.64 -7.72 10.36
CA SER A 321 3.39 -6.47 10.27
C SER A 321 2.92 -5.63 9.08
N MET A 322 2.75 -6.23 7.90
CA MET A 322 2.23 -5.51 6.72
C MET A 322 0.83 -4.96 6.97
N GLY A 323 -0.05 -5.75 7.59
CA GLY A 323 -1.40 -5.31 7.97
C GLY A 323 -1.38 -4.16 8.96
N LYS A 324 -0.51 -4.24 9.96
CA LYS A 324 -0.28 -3.20 10.97
C LYS A 324 0.19 -1.90 10.33
N CYS A 325 1.28 -1.96 9.57
CA CYS A 325 1.87 -0.78 8.93
C CYS A 325 0.90 -0.09 7.98
N THR A 326 0.18 -0.86 7.15
CA THR A 326 -0.76 -0.31 6.17
C THR A 326 -1.99 0.31 6.86
N ALA A 327 -2.61 -0.41 7.79
CA ALA A 327 -3.82 0.08 8.46
C ALA A 327 -3.54 1.30 9.33
N PHE A 328 -2.43 1.31 10.07
CA PHE A 328 -2.11 2.43 10.95
C PHE A 328 -1.58 3.65 10.20
N SER A 329 -0.93 3.50 9.05
CA SER A 329 -0.73 4.62 8.12
C SER A 329 -2.05 5.28 7.78
N CYS A 330 -3.01 4.53 7.25
CA CYS A 330 -4.33 5.06 6.89
C CYS A 330 -5.04 5.74 8.06
N THR A 331 -5.14 5.06 9.21
CA THR A 331 -5.84 5.62 10.38
C THR A 331 -5.14 6.86 10.95
N SER A 332 -3.81 6.96 10.85
CA SER A 332 -3.05 8.14 11.26
C SER A 332 -3.40 9.36 10.39
N PHE A 333 -3.50 9.20 9.08
CA PHE A 333 -3.92 10.28 8.18
C PHE A 333 -5.39 10.67 8.40
N ILE A 334 -6.30 9.72 8.61
CA ILE A 334 -7.69 9.99 8.94
C ILE A 334 -7.79 10.82 10.22
N ARG A 335 -7.10 10.41 11.30
CA ARG A 335 -7.09 11.15 12.56
C ARG A 335 -6.45 12.53 12.44
N ALA A 336 -5.37 12.66 11.65
CA ALA A 336 -4.76 13.95 11.35
C ALA A 336 -5.75 14.90 10.67
N TRP A 337 -6.51 14.39 9.70
CA TRP A 337 -7.57 15.17 9.05
C TRP A 337 -8.69 15.55 10.03
N MET A 338 -9.15 14.61 10.86
CA MET A 338 -10.14 14.88 11.91
C MET A 338 -9.69 15.98 12.88
N LYS A 339 -8.39 16.01 13.19
CA LYS A 339 -7.76 17.06 14.04
C LYS A 339 -7.46 18.36 13.27
N SER A 340 -7.84 18.45 12.00
CA SER A 340 -7.60 19.63 11.15
C SER A 340 -6.11 19.96 10.96
N LEU A 341 -5.24 18.95 11.01
CA LEU A 341 -3.83 19.13 10.73
C LEU A 341 -3.55 19.32 9.23
N PHE A 342 -4.45 18.85 8.38
CA PHE A 342 -4.52 19.21 6.98
C PHE A 342 -5.98 19.30 6.52
N ARG A 343 -6.18 19.96 5.39
CA ARG A 343 -7.44 20.08 4.68
C ARG A 343 -7.16 19.87 3.19
N GLY A 344 -8.16 19.63 2.42
CA GLY A 344 -8.08 19.53 0.97
C GLY A 344 -9.47 19.45 0.36
N ASP A 345 -9.62 20.10 -0.77
CA ASP A 345 -10.81 20.08 -1.59
C ASP A 345 -10.43 19.44 -2.94
N GLY A 346 -10.91 18.22 -3.18
CA GLY A 346 -10.56 17.44 -4.34
C GLY A 346 -9.54 16.33 -4.07
N PHE A 347 -8.76 15.98 -5.09
CA PHE A 347 -7.78 14.90 -5.05
C PHE A 347 -6.46 15.37 -4.40
N VAL A 348 -6.12 14.79 -3.26
CA VAL A 348 -4.99 15.20 -2.44
C VAL A 348 -3.91 14.13 -2.42
N PHE A 349 -2.77 14.43 -2.98
CA PHE A 349 -1.61 13.55 -3.02
C PHE A 349 -0.91 13.49 -1.65
N PRO A 350 -0.61 12.29 -1.09
CA PRO A 350 0.08 12.16 0.19
C PRO A 350 1.40 12.93 0.26
N GLU A 351 2.21 12.90 -0.81
CA GLU A 351 3.50 13.58 -0.89
C GLU A 351 3.40 15.10 -0.82
N LYS A 352 2.27 15.69 -1.22
CA LYS A 352 2.04 17.15 -1.14
C LYS A 352 1.63 17.62 0.25
N LEU A 353 1.35 16.70 1.15
CA LEU A 353 1.02 17.01 2.55
C LEU A 353 2.27 17.11 3.45
N SER A 354 3.42 16.71 2.95
CA SER A 354 4.64 16.44 3.71
C SER A 354 5.45 17.69 4.12
N ASP A 355 5.18 18.86 3.54
CA ASP A 355 5.77 20.15 3.89
C ASP A 355 5.23 20.71 5.22
N ASN A 356 4.11 20.17 5.69
CA ASN A 356 3.50 20.55 6.96
C ASN A 356 4.18 19.87 8.14
N ASP A 357 5.06 20.58 8.86
CA ASP A 357 5.80 20.06 10.01
C ASP A 357 4.93 19.55 11.16
N ARG A 358 3.74 20.13 11.37
CA ARG A 358 2.82 19.67 12.42
C ARG A 358 2.19 18.33 12.03
N LEU A 359 1.82 18.20 10.78
CA LEU A 359 1.30 16.96 10.24
C LEU A 359 2.38 15.87 10.26
N TYR A 360 3.59 16.17 9.76
CA TYR A 360 4.70 15.24 9.77
C TYR A 360 4.96 14.66 11.17
N ARG A 361 5.15 15.53 12.16
CA ARG A 361 5.36 15.08 13.55
C ARG A 361 4.22 14.23 14.07
N TYR A 362 2.98 14.65 13.84
CA TYR A 362 1.81 13.90 14.26
C TYR A 362 1.76 12.49 13.64
N ILE A 363 2.02 12.37 12.34
CA ILE A 363 2.03 11.05 11.64
C ILE A 363 3.13 10.15 12.22
N MET A 364 4.35 10.68 12.39
CA MET A 364 5.47 9.92 12.94
C MET A 364 5.22 9.46 14.38
N GLU A 365 4.71 10.34 15.23
CA GLU A 365 4.31 10.03 16.62
C GLU A 365 3.16 9.00 16.65
N SER A 366 2.17 9.16 15.78
CA SER A 366 1.07 8.22 15.67
C SER A 366 1.55 6.83 15.28
N MET A 367 2.38 6.70 14.24
CA MET A 367 2.96 5.42 13.83
C MET A 367 3.80 4.79 14.96
N SER A 368 4.63 5.59 15.61
CA SER A 368 5.44 5.15 16.77
C SER A 368 4.57 4.62 17.92
N SER A 369 3.43 5.24 18.19
CA SER A 369 2.48 4.79 19.23
C SER A 369 1.87 3.41 18.95
N TYR A 370 1.88 2.98 17.70
CA TYR A 370 1.47 1.64 17.27
C TYR A 370 2.65 0.64 17.22
N GLY A 371 3.85 1.08 17.59
CA GLY A 371 5.07 0.28 17.54
C GLY A 371 5.70 0.21 16.16
N VAL A 372 5.32 1.09 15.23
CA VAL A 372 5.97 1.22 13.92
C VAL A 372 6.92 2.43 13.98
N HIS A 373 8.21 2.15 14.04
CA HIS A 373 9.26 3.15 14.19
C HIS A 373 10.01 3.35 12.87
N PHE A 374 10.28 4.59 12.53
CA PHE A 374 11.09 4.95 11.38
C PHE A 374 12.40 5.55 11.88
N ASP A 375 13.52 4.90 11.58
CA ASP A 375 14.84 5.45 11.82
C ASP A 375 15.13 6.50 10.73
N GLU A 376 15.24 7.76 11.15
CA GLU A 376 15.48 8.89 10.26
C GLU A 376 16.93 9.32 10.37
N SER A 377 17.57 9.49 9.22
CA SER A 377 18.91 10.08 9.14
C SER A 377 18.98 11.14 8.05
N TYR A 378 19.80 12.13 8.30
CA TYR A 378 20.08 13.24 7.40
C TYR A 378 21.58 13.42 7.31
N SER A 379 22.11 13.53 6.10
CA SER A 379 23.51 13.88 5.84
C SER A 379 23.60 15.04 4.87
N ALA A 380 24.57 15.91 5.07
CA ALA A 380 24.84 17.06 4.22
C ALA A 380 26.35 17.21 4.01
N LEU A 381 26.80 17.17 2.76
CA LEU A 381 28.20 17.28 2.37
C LEU A 381 28.36 18.47 1.42
N LYS A 382 29.31 19.39 1.73
CA LYS A 382 29.62 20.48 0.79
C LYS A 382 30.27 19.90 -0.46
N ARG A 383 29.79 20.33 -1.65
CA ARG A 383 30.53 20.14 -2.90
C ARG A 383 31.74 21.10 -2.88
N TYR A 384 32.94 20.54 -3.06
CA TYR A 384 34.19 21.29 -3.18
C TYR A 384 34.48 21.59 -4.64
#